data_57278b1c6a92847875b93498a2018f80
#
_entry.id   57278b1c6a92847875b93498a2018f80
#
_cell.length_a   1.000
_cell.length_b   1.000
_cell.length_c   1.000
_cell.angle_alpha   90.00
_cell.angle_beta   90.00
_cell.angle_gamma   90.00
#
_symmetry.space_group_name_H-M   'P 1'
#
loop_
_entity.id
_entity.type
_entity.pdbx_description
1 polymer ?
#
loop_
_entity_poly.entity_id
_entity_poly.type
_entity_poly.pdbx_seq_one_letter_code
_entity_poly.pdbx_strand_id
1 'polypeptide(L)'
;QLHQRGQACLTLGLPTSAASLHAAHSPLPPCQPQITMALDALLGSSLLEQASAVGLFLRDPVQLQRFVTSHRNLAHQQGRRAAPIFSGPLQASLGDSLMQELHERLCCDLLILPGERQQRALHSVTQHWPAAVRPPQLLSMGFWYSPERPPQGSLNGGMAQPPHHLLVLAQDRAPTAVGGKSQLLRQLIRWAETAPEWSITVQRDQAWSDDDPWIPLYDPEQWKLPPNLVFAAPGQLLSHLASCSVCLSISSPWAMTAMTWGRQTVLVGDYGIHTNEGTTSWFGCGSMHRLRGVQSPDQLLELPKANQTWLESMGWGIHDGAQHLINTLEALVA
;
A
#
# COMPACT_ATOMS: atom_id res chain seq x y z
N GLN A 1 -1.38 -9.56 13.82
CA GLN A 1 -2.68 -9.13 14.41
C GLN A 1 -3.54 -10.32 14.85
N LEU A 2 -3.84 -11.31 13.98
CA LEU A 2 -4.66 -12.48 14.34
C LEU A 2 -4.06 -13.26 15.51
N HIS A 3 -2.74 -13.53 15.47
CA HIS A 3 -2.04 -14.24 16.56
C HIS A 3 -2.08 -13.48 17.89
N GLN A 4 -2.00 -12.15 17.84
CA GLN A 4 -2.12 -11.31 19.04
C GLN A 4 -3.50 -11.37 19.70
N ARG A 5 -4.53 -11.81 18.97
CA ARG A 5 -5.90 -11.99 19.44
C ARG A 5 -6.22 -13.43 19.83
N GLY A 6 -5.21 -14.26 20.03
CA GLY A 6 -5.34 -15.63 20.53
C GLY A 6 -5.77 -16.66 19.49
N GLN A 7 -5.82 -16.31 18.20
CA GLN A 7 -6.11 -17.26 17.14
C GLN A 7 -4.85 -18.06 16.80
N ALA A 8 -4.99 -19.38 16.67
CA ALA A 8 -3.93 -20.25 16.21
C ALA A 8 -3.71 -20.03 14.71
N CYS A 9 -2.60 -19.37 14.35
CA CYS A 9 -2.25 -19.07 12.97
C CYS A 9 -0.97 -19.79 12.58
N LEU A 10 -1.03 -20.52 11.47
CA LEU A 10 0.14 -21.10 10.81
C LEU A 10 0.46 -20.30 9.55
N THR A 11 1.66 -19.76 9.46
CA THR A 11 2.12 -19.02 8.27
C THR A 11 2.92 -19.96 7.37
N LEU A 12 2.45 -20.13 6.14
CA LEU A 12 3.09 -20.92 5.10
C LEU A 12 3.76 -20.02 4.08
N GLY A 13 5.01 -20.36 3.72
CA GLY A 13 5.72 -19.78 2.60
C GLY A 13 5.69 -20.71 1.39
N LEU A 14 5.67 -20.12 0.19
CA LEU A 14 5.93 -20.88 -1.04
C LEU A 14 7.43 -20.97 -1.26
N PRO A 15 7.91 -22.10 -1.86
CA PRO A 15 9.28 -22.18 -2.32
C PRO A 15 9.56 -21.03 -3.29
N THR A 16 10.47 -20.16 -2.94
CA THR A 16 10.89 -19.05 -3.81
C THR A 16 11.79 -19.62 -4.91
N SER A 17 11.36 -19.55 -6.15
CA SER A 17 12.31 -19.55 -7.27
C SER A 17 13.21 -18.32 -7.14
N ALA A 18 14.49 -18.41 -7.50
CA ALA A 18 15.48 -17.32 -7.38
C ALA A 18 15.07 -15.96 -8.02
N ALA A 19 14.00 -15.94 -8.82
CA ALA A 19 13.40 -14.74 -9.41
C ALA A 19 12.53 -13.90 -8.43
N SER A 20 12.31 -14.36 -7.20
CA SER A 20 11.42 -13.70 -6.22
C SER A 20 12.13 -12.69 -5.30
N LEU A 21 13.30 -12.20 -5.69
CA LEU A 21 14.08 -11.17 -4.96
C LEU A 21 13.38 -9.81 -4.80
N HIS A 22 12.24 -9.60 -5.46
CA HIS A 22 11.47 -8.35 -5.33
C HIS A 22 10.72 -8.18 -4.00
N ALA A 23 10.72 -9.20 -3.12
CA ALA A 23 10.18 -9.08 -1.76
C ALA A 23 11.04 -8.20 -0.83
N ALA A 24 12.25 -7.81 -1.27
CA ALA A 24 13.20 -7.02 -0.47
C ALA A 24 12.77 -5.57 -0.22
N HIS A 25 11.66 -5.11 -0.80
CA HIS A 25 11.31 -3.69 -0.82
C HIS A 25 10.02 -3.34 -0.06
N SER A 26 9.41 -4.31 0.64
CA SER A 26 8.35 -3.96 1.57
C SER A 26 8.97 -3.27 2.79
N PRO A 27 8.55 -2.04 3.15
CA PRO A 27 9.01 -1.39 4.36
C PRO A 27 8.50 -2.07 5.64
N LEU A 28 7.58 -3.03 5.51
CA LEU A 28 7.09 -3.86 6.60
C LEU A 28 8.05 -5.04 6.82
N PRO A 29 8.30 -5.42 8.09
CA PRO A 29 9.11 -6.60 8.37
C PRO A 29 8.49 -7.83 7.68
N PRO A 30 9.31 -8.64 6.98
CA PRO A 30 8.80 -9.85 6.34
C PRO A 30 8.21 -10.77 7.40
N CYS A 31 7.00 -11.25 7.17
CA CYS A 31 6.44 -12.34 7.95
C CYS A 31 7.26 -13.59 7.62
N GLN A 32 8.03 -14.08 8.60
CA GLN A 32 8.79 -15.33 8.39
C GLN A 32 7.82 -16.50 8.38
N PRO A 33 7.79 -17.30 7.30
CA PRO A 33 6.94 -18.48 7.27
C PRO A 33 7.46 -19.53 8.29
N GLN A 34 6.54 -20.16 9.00
CA GLN A 34 6.84 -21.27 9.91
C GLN A 34 7.14 -22.56 9.14
N ILE A 35 6.52 -22.72 7.98
CA ILE A 35 6.69 -23.86 7.08
C ILE A 35 6.77 -23.33 5.64
N THR A 36 7.60 -23.95 4.82
CA THR A 36 7.65 -23.72 3.38
C THR A 36 7.12 -24.94 2.65
N MET A 37 6.11 -24.75 1.80
CA MET A 37 5.43 -25.85 1.12
C MET A 37 4.93 -25.42 -0.26
N ALA A 38 5.00 -26.30 -1.25
CA ALA A 38 4.39 -26.08 -2.55
C ALA A 38 2.86 -26.11 -2.46
N LEU A 39 2.17 -25.34 -3.32
CA LEU A 39 0.70 -25.28 -3.31
C LEU A 39 0.04 -26.65 -3.53
N ASP A 40 0.59 -27.47 -4.43
CA ASP A 40 0.05 -28.81 -4.71
C ASP A 40 0.21 -29.75 -3.50
N ALA A 41 1.34 -29.63 -2.76
CA ALA A 41 1.54 -30.36 -1.52
C ALA A 41 0.58 -29.89 -0.42
N LEU A 42 0.27 -28.61 -0.37
CA LEU A 42 -0.70 -28.06 0.57
C LEU A 42 -2.11 -28.62 0.32
N LEU A 43 -2.53 -28.75 -0.95
CA LEU A 43 -3.84 -29.31 -1.31
C LEU A 43 -4.07 -30.71 -0.76
N GLY A 44 -3.04 -31.56 -0.74
CA GLY A 44 -3.09 -32.93 -0.20
C GLY A 44 -2.71 -33.06 1.29
N SER A 45 -2.51 -31.95 2.00
CA SER A 45 -2.01 -31.98 3.37
C SER A 45 -3.11 -32.02 4.42
N SER A 46 -2.84 -32.69 5.55
CA SER A 46 -3.70 -32.64 6.74
C SER A 46 -3.83 -31.23 7.33
N LEU A 47 -2.89 -30.33 7.05
CA LEU A 47 -2.96 -28.94 7.48
C LEU A 47 -4.17 -28.22 6.87
N LEU A 48 -4.42 -28.45 5.57
CA LEU A 48 -5.56 -27.86 4.88
C LEU A 48 -6.88 -28.50 5.34
N GLU A 49 -6.87 -29.78 5.67
CA GLU A 49 -8.07 -30.48 6.18
C GLU A 49 -8.47 -30.01 7.58
N GLN A 50 -7.51 -29.65 8.42
CA GLN A 50 -7.73 -29.18 9.78
C GLN A 50 -7.96 -27.67 9.87
N ALA A 51 -7.69 -26.93 8.79
CA ALA A 51 -7.85 -25.49 8.77
C ALA A 51 -9.33 -25.09 8.84
N SER A 52 -9.69 -24.19 9.78
CA SER A 52 -11.02 -23.58 9.84
C SER A 52 -11.20 -22.55 8.74
N ALA A 53 -10.12 -21.85 8.33
CA ALA A 53 -10.12 -20.89 7.23
C ALA A 53 -8.71 -20.78 6.64
N VAL A 54 -8.60 -20.36 5.40
CA VAL A 54 -7.32 -20.24 4.67
C VAL A 54 -7.17 -18.83 4.11
N GLY A 55 -6.16 -18.10 4.57
CA GLY A 55 -5.74 -16.83 3.94
C GLY A 55 -4.79 -17.10 2.80
N LEU A 56 -5.19 -16.77 1.58
CA LEU A 56 -4.40 -17.08 0.38
C LEU A 56 -4.01 -15.79 -0.35
N PHE A 57 -2.73 -15.42 -0.25
CA PHE A 57 -2.17 -14.18 -0.78
C PHE A 57 -1.14 -14.48 -1.87
N LEU A 58 -1.62 -14.87 -3.05
CA LEU A 58 -0.80 -15.20 -4.22
C LEU A 58 -0.74 -14.01 -5.18
N ARG A 59 0.44 -13.81 -5.80
CA ARG A 59 0.61 -12.79 -6.85
C ARG A 59 -0.03 -13.20 -8.17
N ASP A 60 0.06 -14.48 -8.51
CA ASP A 60 -0.50 -15.03 -9.75
C ASP A 60 -1.99 -15.36 -9.56
N PRO A 61 -2.91 -14.62 -10.23
CA PRO A 61 -4.34 -14.85 -10.11
C PRO A 61 -4.78 -16.20 -10.70
N VAL A 62 -4.04 -16.75 -11.67
CA VAL A 62 -4.33 -18.06 -12.25
C VAL A 62 -4.05 -19.18 -11.24
N GLN A 63 -2.93 -19.08 -10.52
CA GLN A 63 -2.60 -20.02 -9.43
C GLN A 63 -3.63 -19.90 -8.30
N LEU A 64 -4.04 -18.69 -7.94
CA LEU A 64 -5.08 -18.46 -6.94
C LEU A 64 -6.38 -19.17 -7.33
N GLN A 65 -6.88 -18.93 -8.54
CA GLN A 65 -8.13 -19.52 -9.03
C GLN A 65 -8.04 -21.05 -9.11
N ARG A 66 -6.92 -21.60 -9.59
CA ARG A 66 -6.68 -23.05 -9.62
C ARG A 66 -6.72 -23.66 -8.23
N PHE A 67 -6.03 -23.05 -7.27
CA PHE A 67 -6.02 -23.55 -5.90
C PHE A 67 -7.43 -23.53 -5.30
N VAL A 68 -8.16 -22.43 -5.39
CA VAL A 68 -9.54 -22.32 -4.88
C VAL A 68 -10.44 -23.40 -5.48
N THR A 69 -10.37 -23.60 -6.79
CA THR A 69 -11.18 -24.62 -7.50
C THR A 69 -10.79 -26.03 -7.05
N SER A 70 -9.50 -26.36 -7.00
CA SER A 70 -9.01 -27.68 -6.60
C SER A 70 -9.35 -28.00 -5.14
N HIS A 71 -9.21 -27.02 -4.23
CA HIS A 71 -9.58 -27.16 -2.83
C HIS A 71 -11.08 -27.49 -2.65
N ARG A 72 -11.96 -26.77 -3.34
CA ARG A 72 -13.41 -27.03 -3.30
C ARG A 72 -13.76 -28.39 -3.87
N ASN A 73 -13.17 -28.77 -5.01
CA ASN A 73 -13.42 -30.05 -5.65
C ASN A 73 -12.95 -31.21 -4.77
N LEU A 74 -11.76 -31.11 -4.19
CA LEU A 74 -11.22 -32.15 -3.29
C LEU A 74 -12.10 -32.33 -2.05
N ALA A 75 -12.51 -31.25 -1.42
CA ALA A 75 -13.41 -31.30 -0.27
C ALA A 75 -14.76 -31.96 -0.64
N HIS A 76 -15.33 -31.60 -1.78
CA HIS A 76 -16.56 -32.20 -2.31
C HIS A 76 -16.40 -33.72 -2.54
N GLN A 77 -15.30 -34.16 -3.18
CA GLN A 77 -14.99 -35.57 -3.39
C GLN A 77 -14.85 -36.34 -2.07
N GLN A 78 -14.38 -35.69 -1.03
CA GLN A 78 -14.22 -36.27 0.31
C GLN A 78 -15.51 -36.18 1.14
N GLY A 79 -16.60 -35.66 0.61
CA GLY A 79 -17.87 -35.49 1.33
C GLY A 79 -17.81 -34.48 2.48
N ARG A 80 -16.83 -33.57 2.46
CA ARG A 80 -16.67 -32.54 3.50
C ARG A 80 -16.88 -31.12 2.95
N ARG A 81 -17.14 -30.19 3.84
CA ARG A 81 -17.16 -28.76 3.48
C ARG A 81 -15.75 -28.25 3.32
N ALA A 82 -15.47 -27.50 2.27
CA ALA A 82 -14.19 -26.82 2.10
C ALA A 82 -14.04 -25.70 3.14
N ALA A 83 -12.85 -25.56 3.71
CA ALA A 83 -12.52 -24.39 4.52
C ALA A 83 -12.65 -23.11 3.69
N PRO A 84 -13.27 -22.03 4.18
CA PRO A 84 -13.42 -20.80 3.43
C PRO A 84 -12.06 -20.17 3.15
N ILE A 85 -11.89 -19.69 1.93
CA ILE A 85 -10.67 -19.00 1.49
C ILE A 85 -10.94 -17.50 1.52
N PHE A 86 -10.07 -16.75 2.21
CA PHE A 86 -10.07 -15.30 2.15
C PHE A 86 -8.78 -14.77 1.50
N SER A 87 -8.88 -13.60 0.89
CA SER A 87 -7.75 -12.91 0.26
C SER A 87 -7.96 -11.40 0.31
N GLY A 88 -6.97 -10.65 -0.14
CA GLY A 88 -7.00 -9.20 -0.22
C GLY A 88 -5.76 -8.65 -0.91
N PRO A 89 -5.56 -7.33 -0.94
CA PRO A 89 -4.39 -6.71 -1.55
C PRO A 89 -3.09 -7.21 -0.91
N LEU A 90 -2.09 -7.43 -1.76
CA LEU A 90 -0.76 -7.90 -1.36
C LEU A 90 0.16 -6.77 -0.93
N GLN A 91 -0.13 -5.56 -1.36
CA GLN A 91 0.70 -4.38 -1.13
C GLN A 91 -0.15 -3.12 -1.02
N ALA A 92 0.47 -2.05 -0.56
CA ALA A 92 -0.13 -0.73 -0.62
C ALA A 92 -0.35 -0.33 -2.09
N SER A 93 -1.59 -0.32 -2.54
CA SER A 93 -2.00 0.09 -3.87
C SER A 93 -3.28 0.92 -3.78
N LEU A 94 -3.57 1.73 -4.79
CA LEU A 94 -4.73 2.59 -4.86
C LEU A 94 -5.35 2.57 -6.26
N GLY A 95 -6.59 3.00 -6.36
CA GLY A 95 -7.29 3.20 -7.62
C GLY A 95 -7.40 1.94 -8.46
N ASP A 96 -7.09 2.07 -9.75
CA ASP A 96 -7.29 0.99 -10.71
C ASP A 96 -6.40 -0.22 -10.43
N SER A 97 -5.17 -0.02 -9.97
CA SER A 97 -4.28 -1.12 -9.60
C SER A 97 -4.86 -1.94 -8.44
N LEU A 98 -5.39 -1.26 -7.40
CA LEU A 98 -6.07 -1.92 -6.29
C LEU A 98 -7.33 -2.64 -6.77
N MET A 99 -8.15 -1.98 -7.58
CA MET A 99 -9.39 -2.58 -8.10
C MET A 99 -9.12 -3.78 -8.98
N GLN A 100 -8.12 -3.73 -9.84
CA GLN A 100 -7.70 -4.88 -10.64
C GLN A 100 -7.27 -6.05 -9.75
N GLU A 101 -6.41 -5.79 -8.77
CA GLU A 101 -5.95 -6.80 -7.82
C GLU A 101 -7.11 -7.44 -7.05
N LEU A 102 -8.12 -6.68 -6.66
CA LEU A 102 -9.32 -7.17 -6.00
C LEU A 102 -10.22 -7.98 -6.93
N HIS A 103 -10.39 -7.56 -8.19
CA HIS A 103 -11.15 -8.32 -9.19
C HIS A 103 -10.55 -9.72 -9.44
N GLU A 104 -9.23 -9.82 -9.49
CA GLU A 104 -8.51 -11.09 -9.67
C GLU A 104 -8.74 -12.08 -8.51
N ARG A 105 -9.23 -11.61 -7.36
CA ARG A 105 -9.48 -12.39 -6.14
C ARG A 105 -10.95 -12.68 -5.86
N LEU A 106 -11.84 -12.32 -6.77
CA LEU A 106 -13.29 -12.56 -6.60
C LEU A 106 -13.69 -14.05 -6.56
N CYS A 107 -12.76 -14.97 -6.87
CA CYS A 107 -12.95 -16.41 -6.73
C CYS A 107 -12.93 -16.90 -5.26
N CYS A 108 -12.47 -16.09 -4.31
CA CYS A 108 -12.41 -16.41 -2.89
C CYS A 108 -13.81 -16.35 -2.23
N ASP A 109 -13.94 -16.86 -1.02
CA ASP A 109 -15.20 -16.83 -0.26
C ASP A 109 -15.38 -15.51 0.48
N LEU A 110 -14.26 -14.91 0.90
CA LEU A 110 -14.22 -13.61 1.57
C LEU A 110 -13.09 -12.76 0.97
N LEU A 111 -13.41 -11.51 0.68
CA LEU A 111 -12.45 -10.53 0.20
C LEU A 111 -12.29 -9.41 1.21
N ILE A 112 -11.09 -9.24 1.73
CA ILE A 112 -10.74 -8.16 2.64
C ILE A 112 -10.33 -6.91 1.85
N LEU A 113 -10.85 -5.76 2.26
CA LEU A 113 -10.75 -4.48 1.55
C LEU A 113 -10.22 -3.40 2.49
N PRO A 114 -9.57 -2.35 1.97
CA PRO A 114 -9.22 -1.20 2.79
C PRO A 114 -10.45 -0.51 3.38
N GLY A 115 -11.41 -0.10 2.56
CA GLY A 115 -12.52 0.71 3.00
C GLY A 115 -13.80 0.54 2.21
N GLU A 116 -14.79 1.30 2.61
CA GLU A 116 -16.15 1.24 2.06
C GLU A 116 -16.20 1.65 0.57
N ARG A 117 -15.30 2.53 0.14
CA ARG A 117 -15.24 2.94 -1.28
C ARG A 117 -14.98 1.75 -2.19
N GLN A 118 -14.03 0.88 -1.83
CA GLN A 118 -13.72 -0.34 -2.58
C GLN A 118 -14.87 -1.34 -2.47
N GLN A 119 -15.48 -1.45 -1.29
CA GLN A 119 -16.63 -2.32 -1.09
C GLN A 119 -17.80 -1.95 -2.00
N ARG A 120 -18.15 -0.67 -2.08
CA ARG A 120 -19.22 -0.18 -2.97
C ARG A 120 -18.89 -0.43 -4.44
N ALA A 121 -17.64 -0.19 -4.85
CA ALA A 121 -17.20 -0.42 -6.22
C ALA A 121 -17.31 -1.90 -6.61
N LEU A 122 -16.87 -2.83 -5.76
CA LEU A 122 -16.98 -4.27 -6.03
C LEU A 122 -18.44 -4.75 -5.96
N HIS A 123 -19.23 -4.22 -5.04
CA HIS A 123 -20.64 -4.57 -4.95
C HIS A 123 -21.39 -4.21 -6.25
N SER A 124 -21.09 -3.05 -6.84
CA SER A 124 -21.69 -2.65 -8.12
C SER A 124 -21.37 -3.60 -9.28
N VAL A 125 -20.26 -4.32 -9.22
CA VAL A 125 -19.90 -5.35 -10.22
C VAL A 125 -20.57 -6.68 -9.89
N THR A 126 -20.46 -7.13 -8.63
CA THR A 126 -20.94 -8.46 -8.23
C THR A 126 -22.45 -8.58 -8.14
N GLN A 127 -23.19 -7.48 -7.95
CA GLN A 127 -24.66 -7.48 -7.95
C GLN A 127 -25.29 -7.91 -9.31
N HIS A 128 -24.53 -7.83 -10.40
CA HIS A 128 -24.98 -8.24 -11.74
C HIS A 128 -24.59 -9.68 -12.08
N TRP A 129 -23.99 -10.41 -11.16
CA TRP A 129 -23.65 -11.81 -11.40
C TRP A 129 -24.89 -12.69 -11.47
N PRO A 130 -24.83 -13.77 -12.28
CA PRO A 130 -25.92 -14.75 -12.31
C PRO A 130 -26.23 -15.31 -10.91
N ALA A 131 -27.49 -15.55 -10.60
CA ALA A 131 -27.91 -16.06 -9.30
C ALA A 131 -27.25 -17.40 -8.89
N ALA A 132 -26.77 -18.17 -9.88
CA ALA A 132 -26.02 -19.41 -9.65
C ALA A 132 -24.59 -19.19 -9.16
N VAL A 133 -24.06 -17.98 -9.28
CA VAL A 133 -22.68 -17.64 -8.86
C VAL A 133 -22.75 -16.85 -7.58
N ARG A 134 -22.27 -17.45 -6.48
CA ARG A 134 -22.20 -16.77 -5.19
C ARG A 134 -21.04 -15.77 -5.20
N PRO A 135 -21.31 -14.47 -5.04
CA PRO A 135 -20.23 -13.49 -4.89
C PRO A 135 -19.49 -13.67 -3.56
N PRO A 136 -18.22 -13.27 -3.47
CA PRO A 136 -17.50 -13.26 -2.20
C PRO A 136 -18.16 -12.31 -1.21
N GLN A 137 -18.06 -12.63 0.07
CA GLN A 137 -18.37 -11.65 1.11
C GLN A 137 -17.29 -10.57 1.08
N LEU A 138 -17.69 -9.31 1.25
CA LEU A 138 -16.77 -8.17 1.24
C LEU A 138 -16.63 -7.61 2.65
N LEU A 139 -15.39 -7.46 3.13
CA LEU A 139 -15.10 -6.99 4.47
C LEU A 139 -14.10 -5.82 4.43
N SER A 140 -14.51 -4.64 4.88
CA SER A 140 -13.61 -3.51 5.07
C SER A 140 -12.81 -3.69 6.36
N MET A 141 -11.46 -3.71 6.26
CA MET A 141 -10.54 -3.98 7.36
C MET A 141 -9.62 -2.80 7.72
N GLY A 142 -9.67 -1.70 7.00
CA GLY A 142 -8.70 -0.63 7.13
C GLY A 142 -7.38 -0.92 6.41
N PHE A 143 -6.33 -0.21 6.80
CA PHE A 143 -4.99 -0.32 6.18
C PHE A 143 -4.11 -1.33 6.91
N TRP A 144 -4.44 -2.62 6.88
CA TRP A 144 -3.65 -3.68 7.56
C TRP A 144 -2.22 -3.83 7.03
N TYR A 145 -1.94 -3.34 5.83
CA TYR A 145 -0.63 -3.32 5.18
C TYR A 145 0.22 -2.10 5.53
N SER A 146 -0.30 -1.19 6.33
CA SER A 146 0.40 0.00 6.83
C SER A 146 0.43 -0.03 8.35
N PRO A 147 1.54 0.35 9.00
CA PRO A 147 1.56 0.50 10.45
C PRO A 147 0.55 1.56 10.89
N GLU A 148 -0.24 1.25 11.91
CA GLU A 148 -1.22 2.19 12.48
C GLU A 148 -0.56 3.45 13.07
N ARG A 149 0.66 3.28 13.55
CA ARG A 149 1.45 4.34 14.20
C ARG A 149 2.87 4.37 13.64
N PRO A 150 3.51 5.52 13.67
CA PRO A 150 4.93 5.62 13.36
C PRO A 150 5.75 4.64 14.19
N PRO A 151 6.83 4.06 13.64
CA PRO A 151 7.72 3.17 14.38
C PRO A 151 8.22 3.84 15.68
N GLN A 152 8.16 3.10 16.78
CA GLN A 152 8.71 3.58 18.07
C GLN A 152 10.22 3.80 17.92
N GLY A 153 10.69 4.98 18.31
CA GLY A 153 12.09 5.39 18.14
C GLY A 153 12.33 6.42 17.03
N SER A 154 11.43 6.58 16.08
CA SER A 154 11.49 7.72 15.13
C SER A 154 11.11 9.05 15.81
N LEU A 155 10.44 8.97 16.94
CA LEU A 155 10.09 10.10 17.82
C LEU A 155 11.02 10.15 19.04
N ASN A 156 12.31 9.87 18.88
CA ASN A 156 13.25 9.89 19.99
C ASN A 156 13.17 11.21 20.76
N GLY A 157 12.64 11.07 21.97
CA GLY A 157 12.78 11.99 23.07
C GLY A 157 12.08 13.31 22.86
N GLY A 158 10.86 13.49 23.38
CA GLY A 158 10.31 14.77 23.81
C GLY A 158 10.60 16.04 23.01
N MET A 159 11.25 15.92 21.88
CA MET A 159 11.55 17.02 20.97
C MET A 159 10.31 17.29 20.12
N ALA A 160 9.87 18.53 20.18
CA ALA A 160 9.02 19.15 19.17
C ALA A 160 9.34 18.59 17.79
N GLN A 161 8.30 18.45 16.94
CA GLN A 161 8.42 18.03 15.54
C GLN A 161 9.77 18.44 14.95
N PRO A 162 10.50 17.51 14.26
CA PRO A 162 11.73 17.91 13.63
C PRO A 162 11.43 19.14 12.77
N PRO A 163 12.07 20.27 13.04
CA PRO A 163 11.79 21.47 12.29
C PRO A 163 12.13 21.20 10.83
N HIS A 164 11.15 21.44 9.92
CA HIS A 164 11.43 21.63 8.51
C HIS A 164 12.02 20.42 7.76
N HIS A 165 11.33 19.25 7.83
CA HIS A 165 11.68 18.10 7.00
C HIS A 165 10.61 17.86 5.92
N LEU A 166 10.97 18.07 4.66
CA LEU A 166 10.18 17.76 3.48
C LEU A 166 10.59 16.40 2.94
N LEU A 167 9.67 15.44 2.96
CA LEU A 167 9.83 14.14 2.32
C LEU A 167 9.13 14.16 0.96
N VAL A 168 9.85 13.84 -0.10
CA VAL A 168 9.32 13.71 -1.46
C VAL A 168 9.28 12.24 -1.84
N LEU A 169 8.09 11.70 -2.10
CA LEU A 169 7.90 10.34 -2.57
C LEU A 169 8.03 10.32 -4.10
N ALA A 170 9.22 9.99 -4.58
CA ALA A 170 9.51 9.90 -6.00
C ALA A 170 9.04 8.57 -6.58
N GLN A 171 8.43 8.63 -7.76
CA GLN A 171 7.85 7.48 -8.44
C GLN A 171 8.39 7.36 -9.88
N ASP A 172 8.50 6.13 -10.38
CA ASP A 172 8.99 5.87 -11.74
C ASP A 172 8.01 6.38 -12.80
N ARG A 173 6.73 6.15 -12.56
CA ARG A 173 5.64 6.42 -13.51
C ARG A 173 4.96 7.77 -13.32
N ALA A 174 5.33 8.55 -12.30
CA ALA A 174 4.71 9.83 -12.04
C ALA A 174 5.76 10.89 -11.63
N PRO A 175 5.89 11.99 -12.36
CA PRO A 175 5.25 12.25 -13.64
C PRO A 175 5.85 11.36 -14.74
N THR A 176 5.05 10.94 -15.71
CA THR A 176 5.49 10.08 -16.81
C THR A 176 6.54 10.77 -17.69
N ALA A 177 6.36 12.07 -17.94
CA ALA A 177 7.27 12.84 -18.76
C ALA A 177 8.57 13.18 -18.02
N VAL A 178 9.72 12.91 -18.64
CA VAL A 178 11.05 13.28 -18.11
C VAL A 178 11.13 14.76 -17.79
N GLY A 179 10.55 15.62 -18.64
CA GLY A 179 10.48 17.07 -18.38
C GLY A 179 9.74 17.42 -17.08
N GLY A 180 8.73 16.66 -16.71
CA GLY A 180 8.01 16.82 -15.43
C GLY A 180 8.89 16.48 -14.23
N LYS A 181 9.68 15.41 -14.32
CA LYS A 181 10.64 15.03 -13.27
C LYS A 181 11.71 16.10 -13.09
N SER A 182 12.28 16.60 -14.21
CA SER A 182 13.26 17.70 -14.20
C SER A 182 12.65 18.99 -13.61
N GLN A 183 11.40 19.28 -13.89
CA GLN A 183 10.71 20.44 -13.32
C GLN A 183 10.54 20.31 -11.80
N LEU A 184 10.12 19.14 -11.32
CA LEU A 184 10.00 18.87 -9.90
C LEU A 184 11.36 19.01 -9.20
N LEU A 185 12.40 18.38 -9.74
CA LEU A 185 13.76 18.46 -9.18
C LEU A 185 14.28 19.91 -9.12
N ARG A 186 14.09 20.71 -10.17
CA ARG A 186 14.45 22.14 -10.15
C ARG A 186 13.69 22.90 -9.07
N GLN A 187 12.43 22.58 -8.82
CA GLN A 187 11.66 23.19 -7.75
C GLN A 187 12.23 22.82 -6.38
N LEU A 188 12.59 21.55 -6.16
CA LEU A 188 13.21 21.09 -4.92
C LEU A 188 14.56 21.75 -4.68
N ILE A 189 15.42 21.87 -5.73
CA ILE A 189 16.71 22.58 -5.65
C ILE A 189 16.48 24.05 -5.24
N ARG A 190 15.54 24.73 -5.89
CA ARG A 190 15.22 26.13 -5.55
C ARG A 190 14.80 26.26 -4.10
N TRP A 191 13.92 25.36 -3.59
CA TRP A 191 13.52 25.40 -2.19
C TRP A 191 14.66 25.12 -1.24
N ALA A 192 15.54 24.16 -1.58
CA ALA A 192 16.73 23.87 -0.77
C ALA A 192 17.69 25.06 -0.70
N GLU A 193 17.84 25.84 -1.78
CA GLU A 193 18.66 27.05 -1.82
C GLU A 193 18.05 28.22 -1.08
N THR A 194 16.71 28.39 -1.16
CA THR A 194 16.02 29.54 -0.57
C THR A 194 15.57 29.33 0.87
N ALA A 195 15.50 28.09 1.32
CA ALA A 195 15.09 27.67 2.68
C ALA A 195 16.10 26.67 3.26
N PRO A 196 17.32 27.10 3.57
CA PRO A 196 18.41 26.21 4.01
C PRO A 196 18.14 25.52 5.36
N GLU A 197 17.19 26.01 6.15
CA GLU A 197 16.68 25.40 7.38
C GLU A 197 15.85 24.13 7.13
N TRP A 198 15.34 23.94 5.89
CA TRP A 198 14.61 22.74 5.50
C TRP A 198 15.57 21.61 5.06
N SER A 199 15.38 20.42 5.60
CA SER A 199 15.96 19.19 5.05
C SER A 199 14.99 18.61 4.03
N ILE A 200 15.42 18.41 2.80
CA ILE A 200 14.61 17.83 1.72
C ILE A 200 15.14 16.44 1.42
N THR A 201 14.32 15.44 1.62
CA THR A 201 14.65 14.03 1.32
C THR A 201 13.80 13.53 0.17
N VAL A 202 14.43 13.08 -0.90
CA VAL A 202 13.77 12.40 -2.03
C VAL A 202 13.89 10.90 -1.80
N GLN A 203 12.75 10.25 -1.53
CA GLN A 203 12.66 8.83 -1.28
C GLN A 203 11.86 8.15 -2.37
N ARG A 204 12.37 7.06 -2.91
CA ARG A 204 11.59 6.18 -3.77
C ARG A 204 10.81 5.16 -2.96
N ASP A 205 9.65 4.81 -3.46
CA ASP A 205 8.83 3.73 -2.94
C ASP A 205 9.33 2.35 -3.38
N GLN A 206 10.18 2.30 -4.41
CA GLN A 206 10.83 1.09 -4.93
C GLN A 206 12.36 1.27 -5.00
N ALA A 207 13.11 0.17 -5.14
CA ALA A 207 14.55 0.24 -5.32
C ALA A 207 14.93 0.94 -6.63
N TRP A 208 16.05 1.65 -6.60
CA TRP A 208 16.65 2.23 -7.80
C TRP A 208 17.11 1.11 -8.76
N SER A 209 16.77 1.24 -10.02
CA SER A 209 17.30 0.40 -11.11
C SER A 209 18.19 1.25 -12.02
N ASP A 210 19.11 0.62 -12.75
CA ASP A 210 20.01 1.34 -13.67
C ASP A 210 19.25 2.08 -14.77
N ASP A 211 18.04 1.61 -15.11
CA ASP A 211 17.15 2.24 -16.09
C ASP A 211 16.22 3.31 -15.48
N ASP A 212 16.49 3.73 -14.26
CA ASP A 212 15.64 4.68 -13.56
C ASP A 212 15.66 6.05 -14.21
N PRO A 213 14.51 6.60 -14.63
CA PRO A 213 14.45 7.89 -15.28
C PRO A 213 14.83 9.08 -14.39
N TRP A 214 15.00 8.88 -13.08
CA TRP A 214 15.55 9.88 -12.16
C TRP A 214 17.08 9.87 -12.12
N ILE A 215 17.74 8.74 -12.43
CA ILE A 215 19.21 8.62 -12.42
C ILE A 215 19.90 9.64 -13.34
N PRO A 216 19.47 9.85 -14.60
CA PRO A 216 20.06 10.89 -15.44
C PRO A 216 19.87 12.31 -14.93
N LEU A 217 18.84 12.52 -14.07
CA LEU A 217 18.58 13.80 -13.43
C LEU A 217 19.38 13.98 -12.14
N TYR A 218 19.93 12.88 -11.63
CA TYR A 218 20.68 12.81 -10.38
C TYR A 218 22.18 12.65 -10.64
N ASP A 219 22.70 13.12 -11.74
CA ASP A 219 24.14 13.18 -11.95
C ASP A 219 24.73 14.26 -11.04
N PRO A 220 25.51 13.89 -9.99
CA PRO A 220 26.08 14.86 -9.04
C PRO A 220 27.08 15.81 -9.73
N GLU A 221 27.65 15.45 -10.90
CA GLU A 221 28.56 16.30 -11.67
C GLU A 221 27.79 17.34 -12.46
N GLN A 222 26.60 17.02 -12.94
CA GLN A 222 25.73 17.95 -13.67
C GLN A 222 24.90 18.85 -12.77
N TRP A 223 24.47 18.32 -11.63
CA TRP A 223 23.62 19.02 -10.69
C TRP A 223 24.36 19.18 -9.36
N LYS A 224 24.89 20.36 -9.08
CA LYS A 224 25.37 20.69 -7.74
C LYS A 224 24.16 20.78 -6.82
N LEU A 225 23.82 19.66 -6.18
CA LEU A 225 22.73 19.64 -5.23
C LEU A 225 23.09 20.44 -3.98
N PRO A 226 22.16 21.25 -3.46
CA PRO A 226 22.31 21.85 -2.14
C PRO A 226 22.52 20.79 -1.06
N PRO A 227 23.32 21.05 -0.01
CA PRO A 227 23.69 20.05 1.00
C PRO A 227 22.49 19.54 1.82
N ASN A 228 21.41 20.31 1.85
CA ASN A 228 20.14 19.96 2.51
C ASN A 228 19.13 19.24 1.62
N LEU A 229 19.49 18.91 0.38
CA LEU A 229 18.70 18.06 -0.54
C LEU A 229 19.42 16.72 -0.75
N VAL A 230 18.81 15.64 -0.27
CA VAL A 230 19.40 14.30 -0.32
C VAL A 230 18.46 13.28 -0.94
N PHE A 231 19.04 12.29 -1.63
CA PHE A 231 18.31 11.12 -2.10
C PHE A 231 18.50 9.98 -1.10
N ALA A 232 17.40 9.50 -0.53
CA ALA A 232 17.45 8.51 0.53
C ALA A 232 17.79 7.11 0.00
N ALA A 233 18.54 6.37 0.81
CA ALA A 233 18.80 4.96 0.56
C ALA A 233 17.48 4.13 0.66
N PRO A 234 17.37 3.02 -0.08
CA PRO A 234 16.27 2.08 0.07
C PRO A 234 16.09 1.60 1.52
N GLY A 235 14.82 1.32 1.90
CA GLY A 235 14.52 0.74 3.21
C GLY A 235 14.27 1.74 4.36
N GLN A 236 14.44 3.04 4.12
CA GLN A 236 14.24 4.08 5.15
C GLN A 236 12.88 4.80 5.08
N LEU A 237 11.98 4.36 4.19
CA LEU A 237 10.72 5.03 3.90
C LEU A 237 9.88 5.31 5.16
N LEU A 238 9.65 4.29 6.00
CA LEU A 238 8.81 4.47 7.20
C LEU A 238 9.45 5.44 8.23
N SER A 239 10.77 5.44 8.35
CA SER A 239 11.48 6.39 9.23
C SER A 239 11.34 7.82 8.72
N HIS A 240 11.47 8.04 7.41
CA HIS A 240 11.29 9.36 6.81
C HIS A 240 9.83 9.81 6.87
N LEU A 241 8.86 8.94 6.62
CA LEU A 241 7.43 9.23 6.82
C LEU A 241 7.11 9.61 8.27
N ALA A 242 7.76 8.93 9.24
CA ALA A 242 7.55 9.22 10.65
C ALA A 242 8.17 10.55 11.07
N SER A 243 9.26 10.99 10.45
CA SER A 243 10.01 12.19 10.81
C SER A 243 9.64 13.43 10.00
N CYS A 244 8.95 13.30 8.85
CA CYS A 244 8.67 14.45 8.01
C CYS A 244 7.60 15.37 8.60
N SER A 245 7.77 16.69 8.37
CA SER A 245 6.76 17.71 8.62
C SER A 245 5.77 17.76 7.46
N VAL A 246 6.30 17.66 6.24
CA VAL A 246 5.53 17.64 4.99
C VAL A 246 5.91 16.42 4.17
N CYS A 247 4.90 15.70 3.68
CA CYS A 247 5.04 14.64 2.68
C CYS A 247 4.53 15.16 1.34
N LEU A 248 5.39 15.18 0.33
CA LEU A 248 5.06 15.57 -1.04
C LEU A 248 5.05 14.34 -1.93
N SER A 249 3.99 14.17 -2.70
CA SER A 249 3.86 13.05 -3.64
C SER A 249 3.06 13.45 -4.87
N ILE A 250 3.16 12.70 -5.94
CA ILE A 250 2.21 12.81 -7.07
C ILE A 250 1.06 11.84 -6.83
N SER A 251 1.35 10.54 -6.64
CA SER A 251 0.34 9.51 -6.48
C SER A 251 0.81 8.28 -5.69
N SER A 252 1.92 8.35 -4.97
CA SER A 252 2.40 7.22 -4.19
C SER A 252 1.38 6.77 -3.14
N PRO A 253 1.06 5.48 -3.04
CA PRO A 253 0.19 4.95 -2.00
C PRO A 253 0.66 5.26 -0.57
N TRP A 254 1.95 5.46 -0.37
CA TRP A 254 2.55 5.81 0.93
C TRP A 254 2.17 7.21 1.41
N ALA A 255 1.67 8.08 0.52
CA ALA A 255 1.07 9.35 0.91
C ALA A 255 -0.17 9.13 1.81
N MET A 256 -0.90 8.02 1.63
CA MET A 256 -1.99 7.63 2.52
C MET A 256 -1.49 7.37 3.94
N THR A 257 -0.36 6.67 4.09
CA THR A 257 0.26 6.43 5.41
C THR A 257 0.67 7.74 6.08
N ALA A 258 1.25 8.68 5.32
CA ALA A 258 1.56 10.01 5.85
C ALA A 258 0.31 10.74 6.35
N MET A 259 -0.78 10.73 5.58
CA MET A 259 -2.06 11.33 5.97
C MET A 259 -2.63 10.70 7.24
N THR A 260 -2.63 9.37 7.34
CA THR A 260 -3.15 8.64 8.52
C THR A 260 -2.31 8.88 9.77
N TRP A 261 -1.02 9.18 9.61
CA TRP A 261 -0.14 9.58 10.72
C TRP A 261 -0.21 11.07 11.04
N GLY A 262 -1.14 11.81 10.42
CA GLY A 262 -1.37 13.23 10.68
C GLY A 262 -0.32 14.16 10.07
N ARG A 263 0.54 13.66 9.16
CA ARG A 263 1.53 14.48 8.47
C ARG A 263 0.85 15.41 7.47
N GLN A 264 1.36 16.62 7.34
CA GLN A 264 0.94 17.50 6.25
C GLN A 264 1.31 16.81 4.93
N THR A 265 0.31 16.47 4.12
CA THR A 265 0.53 15.74 2.88
C THR A 265 0.01 16.56 1.70
N VAL A 266 0.86 16.77 0.73
CA VAL A 266 0.57 17.55 -0.47
C VAL A 266 0.75 16.66 -1.69
N LEU A 267 -0.33 16.51 -2.47
CA LEU A 267 -0.28 15.82 -3.75
C LEU A 267 -0.11 16.85 -4.86
N VAL A 268 0.90 16.63 -5.70
CA VAL A 268 1.28 17.57 -6.75
C VAL A 268 0.30 17.50 -7.91
N GLY A 269 -0.52 18.54 -8.07
CA GLY A 269 -1.54 18.65 -9.11
C GLY A 269 -1.09 19.32 -10.40
N ASP A 270 0.19 19.70 -10.50
CA ASP A 270 0.71 20.43 -11.70
C ASP A 270 0.72 19.56 -12.95
N TYR A 271 0.80 18.25 -12.80
CA TYR A 271 0.88 17.29 -13.89
C TYR A 271 -0.48 16.77 -14.38
N GLY A 272 -1.57 17.26 -13.78
CA GLY A 272 -2.93 16.86 -14.12
C GLY A 272 -3.40 15.60 -13.42
N ILE A 273 -4.57 15.11 -13.86
CA ILE A 273 -5.20 13.90 -13.32
C ILE A 273 -5.19 12.84 -14.41
N HIS A 274 -4.39 11.81 -14.23
CA HIS A 274 -4.16 10.75 -15.20
C HIS A 274 -4.25 9.36 -14.55
N THR A 275 -4.97 8.45 -15.18
CA THR A 275 -5.12 7.06 -14.71
C THR A 275 -3.78 6.32 -14.70
N ASN A 276 -2.98 6.46 -15.75
CA ASN A 276 -1.67 5.81 -15.88
C ASN A 276 -0.64 6.29 -14.85
N GLU A 277 -0.83 7.47 -14.28
CA GLU A 277 -0.01 8.01 -13.19
C GLU A 277 -0.63 7.74 -11.81
N GLY A 278 -1.82 7.15 -11.74
CA GLY A 278 -2.55 6.84 -10.51
C GLY A 278 -3.14 8.07 -9.80
N THR A 279 -3.07 9.26 -10.40
CA THR A 279 -3.56 10.51 -9.77
C THR A 279 -5.08 10.57 -9.64
N THR A 280 -5.82 9.82 -10.48
CA THR A 280 -7.29 9.67 -10.39
C THR A 280 -7.74 9.10 -9.04
N SER A 281 -6.92 8.27 -8.41
CA SER A 281 -7.21 7.64 -7.11
C SER A 281 -7.39 8.65 -5.98
N TRP A 282 -6.78 9.81 -6.13
CA TRP A 282 -6.74 10.88 -5.13
C TRP A 282 -7.82 11.94 -5.33
N PHE A 283 -8.67 11.76 -6.34
CA PHE A 283 -9.75 12.71 -6.59
C PHE A 283 -10.70 12.80 -5.38
N GLY A 284 -10.92 14.05 -4.94
CA GLY A 284 -11.76 14.34 -3.76
C GLY A 284 -11.03 14.27 -2.42
N CYS A 285 -9.73 13.90 -2.38
CA CYS A 285 -8.98 13.84 -1.12
C CYS A 285 -8.76 15.21 -0.45
N GLY A 286 -8.83 16.32 -1.19
CA GLY A 286 -8.63 17.67 -0.66
C GLY A 286 -7.17 18.12 -0.53
N SER A 287 -6.19 17.21 -0.71
CA SER A 287 -4.74 17.52 -0.58
C SER A 287 -4.02 17.68 -1.91
N MET A 288 -4.74 17.75 -3.04
CA MET A 288 -4.13 17.97 -4.35
C MET A 288 -3.99 19.45 -4.64
N HIS A 289 -2.76 19.92 -4.73
CA HIS A 289 -2.44 21.34 -4.91
C HIS A 289 -1.39 21.53 -6.01
N ARG A 290 -1.42 22.72 -6.64
CA ARG A 290 -0.38 23.11 -7.59
C ARG A 290 0.79 23.71 -6.82
N LEU A 291 2.01 23.28 -7.18
CA LEU A 291 3.23 23.87 -6.63
C LEU A 291 3.62 25.18 -7.31
N ARG A 292 3.01 25.46 -8.47
CA ARG A 292 3.26 26.71 -9.18
C ARG A 292 2.87 27.90 -8.29
N GLY A 293 3.86 28.74 -7.96
CA GLY A 293 3.66 29.90 -7.07
C GLY A 293 4.08 29.64 -5.61
N VAL A 294 4.34 28.40 -5.22
CA VAL A 294 4.89 28.09 -3.90
C VAL A 294 6.39 28.44 -3.90
N GLN A 295 6.75 29.43 -3.07
CA GLN A 295 8.11 29.98 -3.01
C GLN A 295 8.99 29.23 -1.99
N SER A 296 8.40 28.73 -0.91
CA SER A 296 9.08 28.06 0.20
C SER A 296 8.29 26.83 0.65
N PRO A 297 8.95 25.78 1.17
CA PRO A 297 8.28 24.64 1.79
C PRO A 297 7.35 25.01 2.97
N ASP A 298 7.59 26.13 3.65
CA ASP A 298 6.70 26.62 4.73
C ASP A 298 5.27 26.81 4.27
N GLN A 299 5.08 27.30 3.04
CA GLN A 299 3.77 27.49 2.46
C GLN A 299 3.00 26.16 2.27
N LEU A 300 3.71 25.04 2.19
CA LEU A 300 3.07 23.73 2.12
C LEU A 300 2.40 23.34 3.44
N LEU A 301 2.89 23.84 4.58
CA LEU A 301 2.30 23.60 5.90
C LEU A 301 0.93 24.30 6.05
N GLU A 302 0.70 25.36 5.31
CA GLU A 302 -0.53 26.15 5.35
C GLU A 302 -1.63 25.60 4.44
N LEU A 303 -1.28 24.65 3.55
CA LEU A 303 -2.24 24.08 2.61
C LEU A 303 -3.27 23.20 3.36
N PRO A 304 -4.51 23.11 2.84
CA PRO A 304 -5.53 22.26 3.40
C PRO A 304 -5.07 20.81 3.54
N LYS A 305 -5.40 20.20 4.68
CA LYS A 305 -5.18 18.76 4.92
C LYS A 305 -6.17 17.91 4.14
N ALA A 306 -5.91 16.63 4.08
CA ALA A 306 -6.80 15.66 3.47
C ALA A 306 -8.19 15.68 4.11
N ASN A 307 -9.20 15.53 3.28
CA ASN A 307 -10.59 15.46 3.70
C ASN A 307 -10.82 14.19 4.54
N GLN A 308 -11.27 14.37 5.77
CA GLN A 308 -11.46 13.27 6.72
C GLN A 308 -12.48 12.26 6.21
N THR A 309 -13.62 12.71 5.67
CA THR A 309 -14.65 11.82 5.12
C THR A 309 -14.11 10.97 3.96
N TRP A 310 -13.24 11.56 3.13
CA TRP A 310 -12.57 10.82 2.08
C TRP A 310 -11.62 9.76 2.65
N LEU A 311 -10.80 10.11 3.66
CA LEU A 311 -9.92 9.16 4.34
C LEU A 311 -10.69 8.01 4.98
N GLU A 312 -11.80 8.31 5.66
CA GLU A 312 -12.68 7.30 6.26
C GLU A 312 -13.26 6.35 5.21
N SER A 313 -13.70 6.90 4.07
CA SER A 313 -14.20 6.08 2.95
C SER A 313 -13.14 5.15 2.35
N MET A 314 -11.87 5.53 2.48
CA MET A 314 -10.72 4.72 2.06
C MET A 314 -10.29 3.68 3.10
N GLY A 315 -10.85 3.72 4.32
CA GLY A 315 -10.59 2.77 5.40
C GLY A 315 -9.83 3.34 6.61
N TRP A 316 -9.60 4.66 6.65
CA TRP A 316 -9.03 5.27 7.84
C TRP A 316 -10.00 5.21 9.01
N GLY A 317 -9.48 4.96 10.21
CA GLY A 317 -10.30 4.86 11.43
C GLY A 317 -10.89 3.47 11.70
N ILE A 318 -10.68 2.48 10.82
CA ILE A 318 -11.03 1.09 11.10
C ILE A 318 -9.91 0.46 11.93
N HIS A 319 -10.07 0.44 13.25
CA HIS A 319 -9.05 -0.07 14.19
C HIS A 319 -9.23 -1.56 14.52
N ASP A 320 -10.44 -2.09 14.38
CA ASP A 320 -10.78 -3.47 14.75
C ASP A 320 -10.90 -4.44 13.57
N GLY A 321 -10.25 -4.14 12.44
CA GLY A 321 -10.33 -4.94 11.23
C GLY A 321 -10.01 -6.43 11.45
N ALA A 322 -8.99 -6.72 12.28
CA ALA A 322 -8.64 -8.12 12.61
C ALA A 322 -9.75 -8.85 13.39
N GLN A 323 -10.46 -8.17 14.31
CA GLN A 323 -11.60 -8.76 15.02
C GLN A 323 -12.79 -8.97 14.09
N HIS A 324 -13.06 -8.02 13.22
CA HIS A 324 -14.10 -8.17 12.19
C HIS A 324 -13.81 -9.36 11.28
N LEU A 325 -12.53 -9.58 10.89
CA LEU A 325 -12.14 -10.75 10.11
C LEU A 325 -12.43 -12.06 10.86
N ILE A 326 -12.03 -12.16 12.14
CA ILE A 326 -12.29 -13.34 12.97
C ILE A 326 -13.79 -13.64 13.01
N ASN A 327 -14.61 -12.66 13.40
CA ASN A 327 -16.06 -12.82 13.53
C ASN A 327 -16.70 -13.25 12.19
N THR A 328 -16.21 -12.69 11.07
CA THR A 328 -16.71 -13.01 9.73
C THR A 328 -16.32 -14.42 9.31
N LEU A 329 -15.09 -14.85 9.61
CA LEU A 329 -14.64 -16.22 9.33
C LEU A 329 -15.39 -17.24 10.17
N GLU A 330 -15.61 -16.98 11.46
CA GLU A 330 -16.43 -17.82 12.34
C GLU A 330 -17.85 -17.99 11.80
N ALA A 331 -18.48 -16.91 11.34
CA ALA A 331 -19.81 -16.96 10.72
C ALA A 331 -19.83 -17.72 9.37
N LEU A 332 -18.72 -17.73 8.64
CA LEU A 332 -18.59 -18.50 7.40
C LEU A 332 -18.40 -20.01 7.66
N VAL A 333 -17.81 -20.37 8.79
CA VAL A 333 -17.54 -21.78 9.16
C VAL A 333 -18.76 -22.43 9.80
N ALA A 334 -19.53 -21.67 10.59
CA ALA A 334 -20.79 -22.13 11.19
C ALA A 334 -21.83 -22.51 10.13
#